data_88f77577b27bda367e964847dff1a213
#
_entry.id   88f77577b27bda367e964847dff1a213
#
_cell.length_a   1.000
_cell.length_b   1.000
_cell.length_c   1.000
_cell.angle_alpha   90.00
_cell.angle_beta   90.00
_cell.angle_gamma   90.00
#
_symmetry.space_group_name_H-M   'P 1'
#
loop_
_entity.id
_entity.type
_entity.pdbx_description
1 polymer ?
#
loop_
_entity_poly.entity_id
_entity_poly.type
_entity_poly.pdbx_seq_one_letter_code
_entity_poly.pdbx_strand_id
1 'polypeptide(L)'
;MRFFGVFILCQIMAFFPQHAAAQILTGPVANPVATRTNANSSTQTAAEEAAPETESNEKAEESENTEESADGTIKTKDENIDKSQVVAEQIQQFAPAEGEENAEKTAKAEEPVEIQPIGITYPKNDALVKKYIDQYTTSYGKKWLVTVMQNGAPYRSYIKAKIAEYGIPECIEFLPVIESSFRIDAVSKSGAMGLWQFMKNSIGPFGIRVNEWMDERCDPWLETDAALKKLKENYGVFNDWALALAAYNSGLGAITRAYKSNNNADYWTLARKKKLKNETIQYVPKFIAIAHILTNAKAYGIELPEYESEAHQNFTVLQVNRNMDISMIAELAEIDTKTMKFLNPALLYGVTPPGIKYGLRIPAESLECVQAIVDDKSIFLLKFHRYKIKSGDNLSTLAKHYGVSVKMITDANPGIKPNALQIGKTILIPAFKDVAPYAGKSKASGVNYGGSYTVKKGDNLWNISQRYGVQVEELAAENNIDLNATLREGRVLKVPILSIE
;
A
#
# COMPACT_ATOMS: atom_id res chain seq x y z
N MET A 1 -7.26 -44.51 -12.17
CA MET A 1 -7.91 -44.21 -13.46
C MET A 1 -7.25 -42.97 -14.04
N ARG A 2 -6.43 -43.22 -14.99
CA ARG A 2 -5.88 -42.44 -16.12
C ARG A 2 -5.91 -40.93 -16.01
N PHE A 3 -4.79 -40.35 -15.59
CA PHE A 3 -4.30 -39.04 -16.00
C PHE A 3 -3.53 -39.25 -17.31
N PHE A 4 -4.12 -38.89 -18.43
CA PHE A 4 -3.45 -38.73 -19.71
C PHE A 4 -3.99 -37.45 -20.36
N GLY A 5 -3.11 -36.57 -20.69
CA GLY A 5 -3.38 -35.56 -21.71
C GLY A 5 -3.20 -34.11 -21.31
N VAL A 6 -2.00 -33.65 -21.03
CA VAL A 6 -1.54 -32.27 -21.31
C VAL A 6 0.01 -32.26 -21.45
N PHE A 7 0.57 -33.22 -22.15
CA PHE A 7 2.02 -33.30 -22.39
C PHE A 7 2.41 -33.07 -23.86
N ILE A 8 1.58 -32.35 -24.62
CA ILE A 8 1.91 -32.05 -26.04
C ILE A 8 1.51 -30.62 -26.33
N LEU A 9 2.37 -29.66 -26.00
CA LEU A 9 2.37 -28.36 -26.73
C LEU A 9 3.67 -27.53 -26.59
N CYS A 10 4.64 -27.95 -25.80
CA CYS A 10 5.90 -27.19 -25.66
C CYS A 10 7.12 -27.80 -26.39
N GLN A 11 6.98 -28.84 -27.23
CA GLN A 11 8.12 -29.48 -27.90
C GLN A 11 8.11 -29.42 -29.42
N ILE A 12 7.44 -28.46 -30.04
CA ILE A 12 7.57 -28.29 -31.52
C ILE A 12 7.92 -26.83 -31.79
N MET A 13 9.18 -26.45 -31.61
CA MET A 13 9.85 -25.37 -32.35
C MET A 13 11.36 -25.34 -32.06
N ALA A 14 12.05 -26.40 -32.39
CA ALA A 14 13.49 -26.37 -32.54
C ALA A 14 13.83 -26.90 -33.94
N PHE A 15 13.61 -26.08 -34.98
CA PHE A 15 14.21 -26.20 -36.29
C PHE A 15 13.71 -25.06 -37.18
N PHE A 16 14.45 -23.98 -37.28
CA PHE A 16 14.60 -23.24 -38.55
C PHE A 16 15.85 -22.34 -38.52
N PRO A 17 16.54 -22.20 -39.67
CA PRO A 17 17.88 -21.65 -39.73
C PRO A 17 17.91 -20.13 -39.88
N GLN A 18 19.06 -19.57 -39.50
CA GLN A 18 19.49 -18.18 -39.73
C GLN A 18 19.33 -17.76 -41.22
N HIS A 19 18.82 -16.59 -41.45
CA HIS A 19 19.19 -15.48 -42.32
C HIS A 19 17.97 -14.66 -42.74
N ALA A 20 17.85 -13.45 -42.23
CA ALA A 20 17.62 -12.25 -43.07
C ALA A 20 17.58 -11.01 -42.16
N ALA A 21 18.53 -10.11 -42.41
CA ALA A 21 18.52 -8.75 -41.88
C ALA A 21 17.32 -8.00 -42.48
N ALA A 22 16.53 -7.35 -41.62
CA ALA A 22 15.53 -6.38 -42.05
C ALA A 22 15.64 -5.10 -41.20
N GLN A 23 15.71 -4.03 -41.94
CA GLN A 23 15.95 -2.65 -41.57
C GLN A 23 14.95 -2.10 -40.53
N ILE A 24 15.52 -1.33 -39.62
CA ILE A 24 14.81 -0.46 -38.69
C ILE A 24 14.12 0.65 -39.50
N LEU A 25 12.80 0.72 -39.40
CA LEU A 25 12.02 1.90 -39.79
C LEU A 25 11.42 2.49 -38.51
N THR A 26 12.04 3.58 -38.10
CA THR A 26 11.51 4.50 -37.09
C THR A 26 10.42 5.36 -37.73
N GLY A 27 9.20 5.33 -37.17
CA GLY A 27 8.14 6.27 -37.49
C GLY A 27 7.22 6.45 -36.27
N PRO A 28 6.85 7.68 -35.91
CA PRO A 28 6.09 7.95 -34.72
C PRO A 28 4.60 7.58 -34.88
N VAL A 29 4.02 6.91 -33.91
CA VAL A 29 2.59 6.62 -33.86
C VAL A 29 1.86 7.88 -33.35
N ALA A 30 1.11 8.50 -34.24
CA ALA A 30 0.24 9.63 -33.95
C ALA A 30 -1.08 9.15 -33.35
N ASN A 31 -1.48 9.77 -32.22
CA ASN A 31 -2.82 9.65 -31.67
C ASN A 31 -3.83 10.40 -32.54
N PRO A 32 -5.02 9.86 -32.80
CA PRO A 32 -6.07 10.60 -33.49
C PRO A 32 -6.80 11.55 -32.52
N VAL A 33 -6.60 12.84 -32.75
CA VAL A 33 -7.42 13.91 -32.16
C VAL A 33 -8.74 13.97 -32.95
N ALA A 34 -9.85 13.77 -32.27
CA ALA A 34 -11.19 13.97 -32.83
C ALA A 34 -11.53 15.47 -32.87
N THR A 35 -11.46 16.03 -34.07
CA THR A 35 -11.99 17.36 -34.39
C THR A 35 -13.50 17.31 -34.49
N ARG A 36 -14.20 18.09 -33.66
CA ARG A 36 -15.61 18.44 -33.85
C ARG A 36 -15.69 19.72 -34.64
N THR A 37 -16.19 19.62 -35.84
CA THR A 37 -16.63 20.78 -36.67
C THR A 37 -17.99 21.28 -36.21
N ASN A 38 -18.08 22.61 -36.00
CA ASN A 38 -19.33 23.35 -35.81
C ASN A 38 -20.07 23.47 -37.13
N ALA A 39 -21.39 23.25 -37.12
CA ALA A 39 -22.31 23.78 -38.10
C ALA A 39 -23.48 24.45 -37.39
N ASN A 40 -23.61 25.77 -37.64
CA ASN A 40 -24.71 26.65 -37.26
C ASN A 40 -26.00 26.30 -38.01
N SER A 41 -27.16 26.41 -37.36
CA SER A 41 -28.29 27.25 -37.85
C SER A 41 -29.35 27.44 -36.79
N SER A 42 -29.53 28.65 -36.39
CA SER A 42 -30.69 29.54 -36.15
C SER A 42 -32.09 28.93 -36.04
N THR A 43 -32.85 29.27 -34.97
CA THR A 43 -33.92 30.27 -34.91
C THR A 43 -34.60 30.28 -33.53
N GLN A 44 -34.65 31.45 -32.91
CA GLN A 44 -35.72 32.23 -32.21
C GLN A 44 -36.90 31.44 -31.58
N THR A 45 -37.32 31.71 -30.31
CA THR A 45 -37.93 32.93 -29.72
C THR A 45 -38.20 32.66 -28.22
N ALA A 46 -37.81 33.58 -27.38
CA ALA A 46 -38.55 34.53 -26.56
C ALA A 46 -39.31 34.03 -25.30
N ALA A 47 -39.08 34.84 -24.28
CA ALA A 47 -39.84 35.28 -23.09
C ALA A 47 -39.40 34.63 -21.78
N GLU A 48 -38.67 35.38 -20.88
CA GLU A 48 -39.12 36.35 -19.88
C GLU A 48 -39.79 35.70 -18.66
N GLU A 49 -39.13 35.74 -17.48
CA GLU A 49 -39.40 36.61 -16.36
C GLU A 49 -38.55 36.23 -15.10
N ALA A 50 -37.88 37.25 -14.61
CA ALA A 50 -37.76 37.81 -13.25
C ALA A 50 -37.34 36.93 -12.05
N ALA A 51 -36.25 37.40 -11.44
CA ALA A 51 -35.80 37.16 -10.07
C ALA A 51 -36.80 37.74 -9.03
N PRO A 52 -36.65 37.48 -7.71
CA PRO A 52 -35.69 38.26 -6.95
C PRO A 52 -34.91 37.52 -5.82
N GLU A 53 -33.87 38.24 -5.41
CA GLU A 53 -32.99 38.01 -4.26
C GLU A 53 -33.71 37.99 -2.91
N THR A 54 -33.16 37.22 -1.95
CA THR A 54 -33.12 37.66 -0.54
C THR A 54 -31.89 37.12 0.15
N GLU A 55 -31.08 38.06 0.64
CA GLU A 55 -30.07 37.88 1.68
C GLU A 55 -30.71 37.44 3.00
N SER A 56 -30.01 36.59 3.76
CA SER A 56 -30.02 36.72 5.23
C SER A 56 -28.74 36.14 5.82
N ASN A 57 -28.01 37.04 6.43
CA ASN A 57 -26.99 36.80 7.45
C ASN A 57 -27.60 36.06 8.66
N GLU A 58 -26.89 35.09 9.18
CA GLU A 58 -26.90 34.91 10.65
C GLU A 58 -25.58 34.32 11.15
N LYS A 59 -25.02 35.05 12.09
CA LYS A 59 -23.95 34.66 13.03
C LYS A 59 -24.50 33.59 13.97
N ALA A 60 -23.70 32.64 14.31
CA ALA A 60 -23.90 31.88 15.55
C ALA A 60 -22.57 31.72 16.28
N GLU A 61 -22.67 32.10 17.52
CA GLU A 61 -21.67 32.23 18.58
C GLU A 61 -21.20 30.89 19.11
N GLU A 62 -19.98 30.93 19.66
CA GLU A 62 -19.41 29.95 20.58
C GLU A 62 -20.32 29.76 21.81
N SER A 63 -20.47 28.51 22.24
CA SER A 63 -20.77 28.22 23.64
C SER A 63 -20.02 26.98 24.09
N GLU A 64 -19.04 27.21 24.94
CA GLU A 64 -18.47 26.23 25.88
C GLU A 64 -19.60 25.62 26.76
N ASN A 65 -19.56 24.31 26.90
CA ASN A 65 -20.08 23.68 28.09
C ASN A 65 -19.22 22.45 28.44
N THR A 66 -18.56 22.60 29.55
CA THR A 66 -17.90 21.58 30.33
C THR A 66 -18.94 20.71 31.04
N GLU A 67 -18.87 19.39 30.86
CA GLU A 67 -19.33 18.44 31.89
C GLU A 67 -18.34 17.28 32.05
N GLU A 68 -17.86 17.15 33.24
CA GLU A 68 -16.99 16.16 33.82
C GLU A 68 -17.74 14.83 34.00
N SER A 69 -17.21 13.72 33.46
CA SER A 69 -17.49 12.40 34.02
C SER A 69 -16.28 11.49 33.92
N ALA A 70 -15.85 11.04 35.08
CA ALA A 70 -14.77 10.10 35.28
C ALA A 70 -15.09 8.73 34.69
N ASP A 71 -14.23 8.21 33.83
CA ASP A 71 -13.99 6.78 33.73
C ASP A 71 -12.60 6.52 33.15
N GLY A 72 -11.90 5.59 33.80
CA GLY A 72 -10.50 5.29 33.54
C GLY A 72 -10.26 4.61 32.18
N THR A 73 -9.97 5.41 31.19
CA THR A 73 -9.44 4.97 29.92
C THR A 73 -7.98 5.39 29.84
N ILE A 74 -7.10 4.42 29.66
CA ILE A 74 -5.69 4.63 29.40
C ILE A 74 -5.59 5.56 28.19
N LYS A 75 -5.24 6.81 28.43
CA LYS A 75 -4.87 7.77 27.40
C LYS A 75 -3.57 7.28 26.79
N THR A 76 -3.64 6.64 25.64
CA THR A 76 -2.51 6.64 24.71
C THR A 76 -2.32 8.09 24.28
N LYS A 77 -1.24 8.70 24.76
CA LYS A 77 -0.78 9.98 24.23
C LYS A 77 -0.65 9.86 22.72
N ASP A 78 -1.39 10.69 22.01
CA ASP A 78 -1.12 11.02 20.62
C ASP A 78 0.25 11.71 20.54
N GLU A 79 1.32 10.94 20.57
CA GLU A 79 2.62 11.41 20.13
C GLU A 79 2.59 11.38 18.61
N ASN A 80 2.49 12.55 18.04
CA ASN A 80 2.71 12.88 16.63
C ASN A 80 4.19 12.55 16.31
N ILE A 81 4.49 11.25 16.11
CA ILE A 81 5.85 10.82 15.77
C ILE A 81 6.07 11.19 14.31
N ASP A 82 6.90 12.20 14.12
CA ASP A 82 7.45 12.66 12.85
C ASP A 82 8.04 11.46 12.05
N LYS A 83 7.75 11.38 10.75
CA LYS A 83 8.36 10.40 9.83
C LYS A 83 9.89 10.38 9.95
N SER A 84 10.50 11.51 10.32
CA SER A 84 11.93 11.61 10.62
C SER A 84 12.33 10.81 11.87
N GLN A 85 11.43 10.61 12.84
CA GLN A 85 11.71 9.82 14.04
C GLN A 85 11.66 8.32 13.77
N VAL A 86 10.80 7.84 12.87
CA VAL A 86 10.77 6.41 12.49
C VAL A 86 12.10 5.98 11.86
N VAL A 87 12.68 6.85 11.02
CA VAL A 87 14.01 6.60 10.45
C VAL A 87 15.11 6.77 11.50
N ALA A 88 14.96 7.72 12.45
CA ALA A 88 15.89 7.90 13.56
C ALA A 88 15.81 6.76 14.59
N GLU A 89 14.62 6.23 14.87
CA GLU A 89 14.44 5.04 15.73
C GLU A 89 14.97 3.76 15.10
N GLN A 90 14.85 3.59 13.78
CA GLN A 90 15.53 2.52 13.04
C GLN A 90 17.06 2.67 13.10
N ILE A 91 17.55 3.91 13.11
CA ILE A 91 18.97 4.21 13.32
C ILE A 91 19.40 3.87 14.75
N GLN A 92 18.58 4.09 15.78
CA GLN A 92 18.92 3.78 17.17
C GLN A 92 18.83 2.30 17.54
N GLN A 93 17.96 1.53 16.90
CA GLN A 93 17.81 0.09 17.18
C GLN A 93 19.01 -0.78 16.74
N PHE A 94 19.91 -0.25 15.92
CA PHE A 94 21.07 -0.96 15.38
C PHE A 94 22.42 -0.37 15.81
N ALA A 95 22.47 0.46 16.85
CA ALA A 95 23.74 0.97 17.36
C ALA A 95 24.52 -0.15 18.06
N PRO A 96 25.72 -0.54 17.59
CA PRO A 96 26.59 -1.43 18.34
C PRO A 96 27.21 -0.68 19.53
N ALA A 97 27.43 -1.40 20.63
CA ALA A 97 28.18 -0.92 21.78
C ALA A 97 29.56 -0.42 21.37
N GLU A 98 29.95 0.70 21.97
CA GLU A 98 31.25 1.33 21.74
C GLU A 98 32.41 0.36 22.00
N GLY A 99 33.33 0.29 21.05
CA GLY A 99 34.64 -0.31 21.21
C GLY A 99 35.10 -1.09 20.01
N GLU A 100 35.70 -0.39 19.04
CA GLU A 100 36.84 -0.98 18.28
C GLU A 100 37.70 0.15 17.63
N GLU A 101 38.99 0.01 17.90
CA GLU A 101 40.05 0.98 17.64
C GLU A 101 40.44 1.12 16.15
N ASN A 102 41.00 2.27 15.86
CA ASN A 102 41.70 2.71 14.67
C ASN A 102 42.65 1.65 14.07
N ALA A 103 42.41 1.32 12.81
CA ALA A 103 43.44 0.82 11.91
C ALA A 103 43.65 1.87 10.79
N GLU A 104 44.67 2.66 10.97
CA GLU A 104 45.26 3.58 9.99
C GLU A 104 45.77 2.76 8.78
N LYS A 105 45.06 2.74 7.66
CA LYS A 105 45.61 2.33 6.37
C LYS A 105 45.97 3.57 5.57
N THR A 106 47.26 3.73 5.33
CA THR A 106 47.85 4.69 4.41
C THR A 106 47.17 4.69 3.06
N ALA A 107 46.34 5.71 2.84
CA ALA A 107 45.66 5.96 1.58
C ALA A 107 46.66 6.59 0.59
N LYS A 108 46.80 5.98 -0.61
CA LYS A 108 47.31 6.70 -1.79
C LYS A 108 46.42 7.92 -2.01
N ALA A 109 47.03 9.06 -2.28
CA ALA A 109 46.35 10.29 -2.63
C ALA A 109 45.50 10.04 -3.90
N GLU A 110 44.20 9.81 -3.75
CA GLU A 110 43.26 9.83 -4.85
C GLU A 110 43.04 11.28 -5.27
N GLU A 111 42.89 11.50 -6.57
CA GLU A 111 42.57 12.82 -7.12
C GLU A 111 41.29 13.34 -6.47
N PRO A 112 41.17 14.66 -6.20
CA PRO A 112 39.98 15.21 -5.55
C PRO A 112 38.72 14.94 -6.45
N VAL A 113 37.80 14.15 -5.95
CA VAL A 113 36.55 13.84 -6.64
C VAL A 113 35.71 15.11 -6.71
N GLU A 114 35.42 15.58 -7.92
CA GLU A 114 34.62 16.77 -8.15
C GLU A 114 33.15 16.54 -7.68
N ILE A 115 32.62 17.47 -6.88
CA ILE A 115 31.24 17.42 -6.38
C ILE A 115 30.28 17.84 -7.48
N GLN A 116 29.42 16.91 -7.89
CA GLN A 116 28.40 17.12 -8.91
C GLN A 116 27.14 17.78 -8.35
N PRO A 117 26.50 18.68 -9.10
CA PRO A 117 25.23 19.28 -8.72
C PRO A 117 24.09 18.27 -8.79
N ILE A 118 23.10 18.40 -7.90
CA ILE A 118 21.94 17.49 -7.84
C ILE A 118 20.76 17.92 -8.74
N GLY A 119 20.91 19.00 -9.52
CA GLY A 119 19.84 19.51 -10.39
C GLY A 119 18.72 20.26 -9.66
N ILE A 120 18.81 20.42 -8.34
CA ILE A 120 17.86 21.21 -7.52
C ILE A 120 18.64 22.30 -6.79
N THR A 121 18.17 23.56 -6.91
CA THR A 121 18.82 24.70 -6.27
C THR A 121 18.48 24.75 -4.78
N TYR A 122 19.48 24.93 -3.94
CA TYR A 122 19.32 25.09 -2.49
C TYR A 122 20.46 25.95 -1.90
N PRO A 123 20.26 26.59 -0.72
CA PRO A 123 21.28 27.35 -0.03
C PRO A 123 22.39 26.43 0.49
N LYS A 124 23.61 26.59 -0.04
CA LYS A 124 24.77 25.74 0.35
C LYS A 124 25.09 25.74 1.85
N ASN A 125 24.72 26.80 2.55
CA ASN A 125 25.00 26.99 3.99
C ASN A 125 23.74 26.75 4.86
N ASP A 126 22.71 26.04 4.36
CA ASP A 126 21.54 25.73 5.17
C ASP A 126 21.90 24.76 6.31
N ALA A 127 21.56 25.16 7.54
CA ALA A 127 21.96 24.44 8.75
C ALA A 127 21.31 23.04 8.83
N LEU A 128 20.06 22.86 8.30
CA LEU A 128 19.40 21.57 8.31
C LEU A 128 19.98 20.63 7.25
N VAL A 129 20.28 21.14 6.05
CA VAL A 129 20.99 20.35 5.03
C VAL A 129 22.33 19.87 5.57
N LYS A 130 23.12 20.77 6.17
CA LYS A 130 24.39 20.39 6.79
C LYS A 130 24.23 19.34 7.89
N LYS A 131 23.28 19.55 8.81
CA LYS A 131 22.96 18.58 9.88
C LYS A 131 22.70 17.18 9.31
N TYR A 132 21.92 17.07 8.24
CA TYR A 132 21.62 15.77 7.64
C TYR A 132 22.79 15.19 6.85
N ILE A 133 23.62 16.01 6.20
CA ILE A 133 24.88 15.54 5.61
C ILE A 133 25.75 14.94 6.70
N ASP A 134 26.00 15.67 7.79
CA ASP A 134 26.82 15.19 8.92
C ASP A 134 26.24 13.88 9.50
N GLN A 135 24.92 13.77 9.65
CA GLN A 135 24.25 12.56 10.15
C GLN A 135 24.43 11.34 9.24
N TYR A 136 24.23 11.49 7.94
CA TYR A 136 24.27 10.37 7.00
C TYR A 136 25.68 10.03 6.50
N THR A 137 26.68 10.86 6.77
CA THR A 137 28.10 10.58 6.46
C THR A 137 28.86 9.94 7.60
N THR A 138 28.24 9.72 8.77
CA THR A 138 28.80 8.85 9.81
C THR A 138 28.99 7.42 9.28
N SER A 139 29.88 6.63 9.91
CA SER A 139 30.07 5.21 9.52
C SER A 139 28.76 4.44 9.48
N TYR A 140 27.88 4.68 10.45
CA TYR A 140 26.56 4.07 10.51
C TYR A 140 25.63 4.58 9.39
N GLY A 141 25.57 5.91 9.19
CA GLY A 141 24.75 6.53 8.15
C GLY A 141 25.09 6.03 6.74
N LYS A 142 26.38 5.89 6.44
CA LYS A 142 26.86 5.33 5.16
C LYS A 142 26.41 3.88 4.98
N LYS A 143 26.59 3.02 5.99
CA LYS A 143 26.13 1.62 5.94
C LYS A 143 24.63 1.53 5.72
N TRP A 144 23.85 2.36 6.43
CA TRP A 144 22.40 2.42 6.25
C TRP A 144 22.03 2.84 4.82
N LEU A 145 22.65 3.89 4.26
CA LEU A 145 22.41 4.32 2.88
C LEU A 145 22.68 3.18 1.87
N VAL A 146 23.79 2.45 2.03
CA VAL A 146 24.10 1.30 1.17
C VAL A 146 22.98 0.23 1.25
N THR A 147 22.56 -0.12 2.47
CA THR A 147 21.47 -1.09 2.67
C THR A 147 20.16 -0.63 2.01
N VAL A 148 19.82 0.64 2.17
CA VAL A 148 18.61 1.19 1.54
C VAL A 148 18.72 1.18 0.01
N MET A 149 19.89 1.49 -0.54
CA MET A 149 20.12 1.44 -1.98
C MET A 149 20.11 0.00 -2.53
N GLN A 150 20.47 -1.01 -1.72
CA GLN A 150 20.30 -2.42 -2.05
C GLN A 150 18.82 -2.80 -2.17
N ASN A 151 17.96 -2.32 -1.26
CA ASN A 151 16.52 -2.53 -1.38
C ASN A 151 15.94 -1.93 -2.67
N GLY A 152 16.54 -0.82 -3.13
CA GLY A 152 16.13 -0.13 -4.35
C GLY A 152 16.65 -0.76 -5.65
N ALA A 153 17.69 -1.60 -5.58
CA ALA A 153 18.36 -2.15 -6.77
C ALA A 153 17.39 -2.71 -7.83
N PRO A 154 16.34 -3.49 -7.47
CA PRO A 154 15.41 -4.04 -8.45
C PRO A 154 14.55 -3.00 -9.19
N TYR A 155 14.42 -1.80 -8.67
CA TYR A 155 13.48 -0.79 -9.18
C TYR A 155 14.17 0.42 -9.81
N ARG A 156 15.44 0.67 -9.46
CA ARG A 156 16.14 1.91 -9.78
C ARG A 156 16.31 2.16 -11.27
N SER A 157 16.57 1.12 -12.07
CA SER A 157 16.67 1.27 -13.53
C SER A 157 15.36 1.77 -14.14
N TYR A 158 14.22 1.22 -13.72
CA TYR A 158 12.90 1.71 -14.14
C TYR A 158 12.65 3.15 -13.69
N ILE A 159 12.93 3.46 -12.42
CA ILE A 159 12.76 4.80 -11.86
C ILE A 159 13.59 5.82 -12.64
N LYS A 160 14.85 5.53 -12.96
CA LYS A 160 15.73 6.40 -13.74
C LYS A 160 15.22 6.63 -15.16
N ALA A 161 14.78 5.56 -15.83
CA ALA A 161 14.19 5.67 -17.16
C ALA A 161 12.96 6.58 -17.16
N LYS A 162 12.08 6.43 -16.16
CA LYS A 162 10.89 7.27 -16.00
C LYS A 162 11.22 8.72 -15.65
N ILE A 163 12.19 8.96 -14.77
CA ILE A 163 12.68 10.31 -14.46
C ILE A 163 13.15 11.02 -15.73
N ALA A 164 13.91 10.35 -16.58
CA ALA A 164 14.35 10.90 -17.87
C ALA A 164 13.16 11.18 -18.81
N GLU A 165 12.19 10.26 -18.91
CA GLU A 165 10.96 10.44 -19.70
C GLU A 165 10.14 11.65 -19.24
N TYR A 166 9.99 11.84 -17.92
CA TYR A 166 9.26 12.98 -17.37
C TYR A 166 10.06 14.29 -17.39
N GLY A 167 11.36 14.26 -17.67
CA GLY A 167 12.24 15.44 -17.63
C GLY A 167 12.35 16.05 -16.24
N ILE A 168 12.51 15.22 -15.22
CA ILE A 168 12.60 15.55 -13.80
C ILE A 168 14.08 15.46 -13.36
N PRO A 169 14.56 16.22 -12.36
CA PRO A 169 15.92 16.12 -11.87
C PRO A 169 16.29 14.69 -11.46
N GLU A 170 17.45 14.19 -11.91
CA GLU A 170 17.88 12.80 -11.67
C GLU A 170 17.91 12.43 -10.19
N CYS A 171 18.22 13.37 -9.32
CA CYS A 171 18.27 13.13 -7.88
C CYS A 171 16.94 12.71 -7.25
N ILE A 172 15.81 12.89 -7.94
CA ILE A 172 14.48 12.41 -7.49
C ILE A 172 14.46 10.88 -7.37
N GLU A 173 15.36 10.17 -8.04
CA GLU A 173 15.59 8.73 -7.82
C GLU A 173 15.76 8.38 -6.33
N PHE A 174 16.31 9.29 -5.53
CA PHE A 174 16.58 9.07 -4.11
C PHE A 174 15.42 9.44 -3.18
N LEU A 175 14.27 9.88 -3.71
CA LEU A 175 13.12 10.24 -2.87
C LEU A 175 12.58 9.03 -2.07
N PRO A 176 12.48 7.82 -2.62
CA PRO A 176 12.08 6.63 -1.88
C PRO A 176 12.98 6.28 -0.67
N VAL A 177 14.21 6.80 -0.62
CA VAL A 177 15.11 6.62 0.54
C VAL A 177 14.47 7.19 1.80
N ILE A 178 13.87 8.38 1.72
CA ILE A 178 13.24 9.05 2.86
C ILE A 178 11.77 8.68 3.04
N GLU A 179 11.12 8.16 2.02
CA GLU A 179 9.71 7.76 2.07
C GLU A 179 9.53 6.37 2.70
N SER A 180 10.24 5.38 2.17
CA SER A 180 10.02 3.97 2.52
C SER A 180 11.30 3.17 2.78
N SER A 181 12.49 3.77 2.66
CA SER A 181 13.76 3.05 2.55
C SER A 181 13.75 2.03 1.39
N PHE A 182 13.14 2.40 0.28
CA PHE A 182 12.91 1.55 -0.91
C PHE A 182 12.12 0.27 -0.65
N ARG A 183 11.23 0.26 0.34
CA ARG A 183 10.37 -0.89 0.63
C ARG A 183 8.99 -0.70 0.02
N ILE A 184 8.60 -1.63 -0.84
CA ILE A 184 7.28 -1.64 -1.51
C ILE A 184 6.11 -1.98 -0.56
N ASP A 185 6.41 -2.62 0.56
CA ASP A 185 5.47 -3.03 1.60
C ASP A 185 5.44 -2.09 2.82
N ALA A 186 6.15 -0.97 2.75
CA ALA A 186 6.23 -0.02 3.86
C ALA A 186 4.87 0.64 4.12
N VAL A 187 4.45 0.62 5.38
CA VAL A 187 3.21 1.27 5.85
C VAL A 187 3.55 2.27 6.94
N SER A 188 3.19 3.55 6.71
CA SER A 188 3.37 4.58 7.74
C SER A 188 2.27 4.53 8.80
N LYS A 189 2.49 5.17 9.95
CA LYS A 189 1.46 5.32 11.02
C LYS A 189 0.17 5.98 10.51
N SER A 190 0.26 6.88 9.53
CA SER A 190 -0.88 7.54 8.90
C SER A 190 -1.53 6.75 7.76
N GLY A 191 -1.03 5.54 7.46
CA GLY A 191 -1.58 4.66 6.43
C GLY A 191 -1.11 4.98 5.00
N ALA A 192 -0.03 5.77 4.84
CA ALA A 192 0.68 5.83 3.57
C ALA A 192 1.36 4.49 3.30
N MET A 193 1.39 4.04 2.06
CA MET A 193 1.90 2.72 1.69
C MET A 193 2.73 2.79 0.42
N GLY A 194 3.68 1.85 0.32
CA GLY A 194 4.47 1.57 -0.87
C GLY A 194 5.78 2.34 -0.94
N LEU A 195 6.44 2.21 -2.07
CA LEU A 195 7.75 2.77 -2.34
C LEU A 195 7.77 4.30 -2.19
N TRP A 196 6.71 4.96 -2.71
CA TRP A 196 6.53 6.40 -2.77
C TRP A 196 5.54 6.95 -1.73
N GLN A 197 5.07 6.12 -0.81
CA GLN A 197 4.23 6.46 0.35
C GLN A 197 2.95 7.22 -0.01
N PHE A 198 2.15 6.64 -0.91
CA PHE A 198 0.85 7.21 -1.23
C PHE A 198 -0.19 6.98 -0.13
N MET A 199 -0.91 8.06 0.20
CA MET A 199 -2.11 7.99 1.04
C MET A 199 -3.30 7.51 0.21
N LYS A 200 -4.16 6.65 0.79
CA LYS A 200 -5.34 6.11 0.10
C LYS A 200 -6.28 7.17 -0.47
N ASN A 201 -6.38 8.33 0.16
CA ASN A 201 -7.21 9.46 -0.30
C ASN A 201 -6.55 10.31 -1.40
N SER A 202 -5.31 10.05 -1.79
CA SER A 202 -4.57 10.82 -2.80
C SER A 202 -4.33 10.09 -4.11
N ILE A 203 -4.73 8.83 -4.21
CA ILE A 203 -4.42 7.96 -5.36
C ILE A 203 -5.39 8.08 -6.55
N GLY A 204 -6.62 8.57 -6.32
CA GLY A 204 -7.66 8.62 -7.35
C GLY A 204 -7.23 9.28 -8.66
N PRO A 205 -6.61 10.48 -8.64
CA PRO A 205 -6.17 11.17 -9.85
C PRO A 205 -5.13 10.40 -10.68
N PHE A 206 -4.44 9.44 -10.07
CA PHE A 206 -3.38 8.65 -10.69
C PHE A 206 -3.82 7.26 -11.13
N GLY A 207 -5.10 6.90 -10.94
CA GLY A 207 -5.65 5.61 -11.34
C GLY A 207 -5.19 4.41 -10.51
N ILE A 208 -4.51 4.65 -9.38
CA ILE A 208 -4.11 3.61 -8.43
C ILE A 208 -5.34 3.10 -7.68
N ARG A 209 -5.51 1.80 -7.61
CA ARG A 209 -6.70 1.14 -7.03
C ARG A 209 -6.35 0.40 -5.75
N VAL A 210 -7.27 0.45 -4.79
CA VAL A 210 -7.18 -0.31 -3.53
C VAL A 210 -8.51 -0.95 -3.23
N ASN A 211 -8.52 -2.25 -3.05
CA ASN A 211 -9.70 -3.02 -2.64
C ASN A 211 -9.28 -4.23 -1.79
N GLU A 212 -10.19 -5.16 -1.55
CA GLU A 212 -9.95 -6.36 -0.73
C GLU A 212 -8.98 -7.37 -1.36
N TRP A 213 -8.74 -7.29 -2.68
CA TRP A 213 -7.91 -8.22 -3.43
C TRP A 213 -6.54 -7.67 -3.75
N MET A 214 -6.43 -6.36 -3.89
CA MET A 214 -5.22 -5.69 -4.31
C MET A 214 -5.04 -4.32 -3.66
N ASP A 215 -3.79 -3.94 -3.46
CA ASP A 215 -3.37 -2.59 -3.14
C ASP A 215 -2.27 -2.17 -4.11
N GLU A 216 -2.65 -1.41 -5.14
CA GLU A 216 -1.71 -0.97 -6.19
C GLU A 216 -0.71 0.09 -5.69
N ARG A 217 -0.80 0.53 -4.43
CA ARG A 217 0.24 1.33 -3.79
C ARG A 217 1.50 0.51 -3.46
N CYS A 218 1.41 -0.83 -3.51
CA CYS A 218 2.57 -1.72 -3.40
C CYS A 218 3.22 -2.00 -4.77
N ASP A 219 2.66 -1.48 -5.85
CA ASP A 219 3.16 -1.70 -7.21
C ASP A 219 4.21 -0.66 -7.57
N PRO A 220 5.51 -0.99 -7.58
CA PRO A 220 6.58 -0.02 -7.76
C PRO A 220 6.55 0.67 -9.12
N TRP A 221 6.03 0.01 -10.16
CA TRP A 221 5.92 0.58 -11.50
C TRP A 221 4.79 1.60 -11.58
N LEU A 222 3.58 1.25 -11.12
CA LEU A 222 2.44 2.17 -11.08
C LEU A 222 2.68 3.35 -10.14
N GLU A 223 3.24 3.07 -8.96
CA GLU A 223 3.56 4.11 -7.99
C GLU A 223 4.62 5.09 -8.53
N THR A 224 5.63 4.61 -9.24
CA THR A 224 6.66 5.47 -9.82
C THR A 224 6.05 6.45 -10.82
N ASP A 225 5.25 5.98 -11.77
CA ASP A 225 4.57 6.87 -12.72
C ASP A 225 3.68 7.90 -12.01
N ALA A 226 2.92 7.46 -11.00
CA ALA A 226 2.06 8.34 -10.21
C ALA A 226 2.84 9.40 -9.43
N ALA A 227 3.96 9.01 -8.81
CA ALA A 227 4.79 9.92 -8.01
C ALA A 227 5.48 10.98 -8.86
N LEU A 228 6.06 10.56 -9.99
CA LEU A 228 6.72 11.49 -10.92
C LEU A 228 5.71 12.45 -11.55
N LYS A 229 4.53 11.98 -11.91
CA LYS A 229 3.43 12.83 -12.38
C LYS A 229 3.04 13.85 -11.33
N LYS A 230 2.80 13.42 -10.08
CA LYS A 230 2.46 14.31 -8.97
C LYS A 230 3.55 15.36 -8.70
N LEU A 231 4.83 14.96 -8.73
CA LEU A 231 5.95 15.88 -8.56
C LEU A 231 6.02 16.90 -9.69
N LYS A 232 5.81 16.47 -10.95
CA LYS A 232 5.79 17.34 -12.10
C LYS A 232 4.62 18.32 -12.07
N GLU A 233 3.42 17.87 -11.66
CA GLU A 233 2.26 18.71 -11.44
C GLU A 233 2.53 19.77 -10.35
N ASN A 234 3.11 19.37 -9.21
CA ASN A 234 3.50 20.30 -8.15
C ASN A 234 4.53 21.32 -8.63
N TYR A 235 5.53 20.88 -9.40
CA TYR A 235 6.53 21.78 -9.97
C TYR A 235 5.88 22.79 -10.92
N GLY A 236 4.94 22.37 -11.75
CA GLY A 236 4.20 23.26 -12.65
C GLY A 236 3.46 24.41 -11.95
N VAL A 237 3.09 24.22 -10.65
CA VAL A 237 2.43 25.29 -9.87
C VAL A 237 3.44 26.30 -9.33
N PHE A 238 4.63 25.89 -8.94
CA PHE A 238 5.56 26.74 -8.21
C PHE A 238 6.81 27.14 -9.02
N ASN A 239 7.14 26.38 -10.07
CA ASN A 239 8.42 26.43 -10.78
C ASN A 239 9.63 26.37 -9.82
N ASP A 240 9.48 25.64 -8.71
CA ASP A 240 10.46 25.47 -7.63
C ASP A 240 10.38 24.03 -7.11
N TRP A 241 11.47 23.29 -7.24
CA TRP A 241 11.51 21.90 -6.81
C TRP A 241 11.43 21.72 -5.28
N ALA A 242 11.95 22.69 -4.50
CA ALA A 242 11.85 22.63 -3.05
C ALA A 242 10.39 22.80 -2.59
N LEU A 243 9.63 23.69 -3.22
CA LEU A 243 8.17 23.81 -3.01
C LEU A 243 7.41 22.62 -3.55
N ALA A 244 7.81 22.05 -4.68
CA ALA A 244 7.19 20.83 -5.23
C ALA A 244 7.35 19.62 -4.30
N LEU A 245 8.53 19.44 -3.71
CA LEU A 245 8.81 18.41 -2.70
C LEU A 245 8.03 18.67 -1.39
N ALA A 246 7.97 19.93 -0.94
CA ALA A 246 7.14 20.30 0.21
C ALA A 246 5.65 19.98 -0.03
N ALA A 247 5.16 20.24 -1.25
CA ALA A 247 3.79 19.93 -1.66
C ALA A 247 3.55 18.42 -1.80
N TYR A 248 4.57 17.65 -2.18
CA TYR A 248 4.49 16.19 -2.19
C TYR A 248 4.26 15.64 -0.76
N ASN A 249 5.02 16.15 0.23
CA ASN A 249 4.93 15.74 1.63
C ASN A 249 3.64 16.21 2.33
N SER A 250 3.29 17.51 2.20
CA SER A 250 2.20 18.14 2.97
C SER A 250 0.89 18.33 2.20
N GLY A 251 0.89 18.02 0.91
CA GLY A 251 -0.21 18.26 -0.01
C GLY A 251 -0.15 19.65 -0.66
N LEU A 252 -0.46 19.67 -1.97
CA LEU A 252 -0.38 20.87 -2.83
C LEU A 252 -1.17 22.04 -2.27
N GLY A 253 -2.39 21.83 -1.79
CA GLY A 253 -3.25 22.89 -1.27
C GLY A 253 -2.68 23.60 -0.04
N ALA A 254 -2.01 22.87 0.85
CA ALA A 254 -1.39 23.46 2.05
C ALA A 254 -0.21 24.38 1.66
N ILE A 255 0.65 23.91 0.77
CA ILE A 255 1.81 24.67 0.33
C ILE A 255 1.37 25.88 -0.53
N THR A 256 0.38 25.73 -1.40
CA THR A 256 -0.18 26.83 -2.19
C THR A 256 -0.74 27.95 -1.29
N ARG A 257 -1.44 27.59 -0.21
CA ARG A 257 -1.90 28.61 0.77
C ARG A 257 -0.72 29.33 1.43
N ALA A 258 0.27 28.60 1.92
CA ALA A 258 1.45 29.19 2.55
C ALA A 258 2.23 30.09 1.58
N TYR A 259 2.42 29.64 0.34
CA TYR A 259 3.06 30.39 -0.74
C TYR A 259 2.35 31.70 -1.02
N LYS A 260 1.05 31.66 -1.34
CA LYS A 260 0.25 32.86 -1.66
C LYS A 260 0.15 33.84 -0.48
N SER A 261 -0.04 33.33 0.75
CA SER A 261 -0.15 34.17 1.96
C SER A 261 1.15 34.83 2.37
N ASN A 262 2.27 34.48 1.75
CA ASN A 262 3.59 35.03 2.05
C ASN A 262 4.27 35.62 0.80
N ASN A 263 3.50 36.29 -0.05
CA ASN A 263 3.97 36.99 -1.25
C ASN A 263 4.78 36.11 -2.20
N ASN A 264 4.31 34.88 -2.42
CA ASN A 264 4.95 33.89 -3.28
C ASN A 264 6.43 33.60 -2.88
N ALA A 265 6.68 33.57 -1.58
CA ALA A 265 8.03 33.28 -1.06
C ALA A 265 8.45 31.86 -1.36
N ASP A 266 9.76 31.66 -1.63
CA ASP A 266 10.36 30.35 -1.84
C ASP A 266 10.26 29.46 -0.58
N TYR A 267 10.50 28.16 -0.77
CA TYR A 267 10.48 27.18 0.31
C TYR A 267 11.39 27.59 1.50
N TRP A 268 12.62 28.02 1.24
CA TRP A 268 13.61 28.32 2.28
C TRP A 268 13.18 29.50 3.14
N THR A 269 12.56 30.51 2.52
CA THR A 269 11.97 31.65 3.21
C THR A 269 10.77 31.25 4.07
N LEU A 270 9.85 30.41 3.54
CA LEU A 270 8.71 29.88 4.28
C LEU A 270 9.16 29.03 5.48
N ALA A 271 10.17 28.18 5.30
CA ALA A 271 10.75 27.36 6.36
C ALA A 271 11.37 28.19 7.47
N ARG A 272 12.26 29.16 7.14
CA ARG A 272 12.87 30.08 8.12
C ARG A 272 11.83 30.89 8.91
N LYS A 273 10.75 31.33 8.26
CA LYS A 273 9.64 32.05 8.90
C LYS A 273 8.66 31.13 9.62
N LYS A 274 8.91 29.82 9.67
CA LYS A 274 8.06 28.79 10.29
C LYS A 274 6.60 28.83 9.76
N LYS A 275 6.42 29.06 8.47
CA LYS A 275 5.10 29.11 7.79
C LYS A 275 4.67 27.73 7.27
N LEU A 276 5.47 26.71 7.45
CA LEU A 276 5.20 25.32 7.09
C LEU A 276 5.15 24.45 8.36
N LYS A 277 4.57 23.26 8.25
CA LYS A 277 4.62 22.25 9.33
C LYS A 277 6.07 21.86 9.60
N ASN A 278 6.41 21.55 10.85
CA ASN A 278 7.77 21.16 11.23
C ASN A 278 8.26 19.94 10.43
N GLU A 279 7.41 18.97 10.19
CA GLU A 279 7.73 17.81 9.34
C GLU A 279 8.21 18.26 7.95
N THR A 280 7.47 19.16 7.30
CA THR A 280 7.82 19.67 5.96
C THR A 280 9.08 20.51 5.97
N ILE A 281 9.33 21.28 7.06
CA ILE A 281 10.58 22.04 7.26
C ILE A 281 11.79 21.10 7.33
N GLN A 282 11.64 19.91 7.88
CA GLN A 282 12.71 18.91 7.97
C GLN A 282 12.84 18.05 6.69
N TYR A 283 11.72 17.82 6.00
CA TYR A 283 11.64 16.88 4.87
C TYR A 283 12.53 17.27 3.69
N VAL A 284 12.40 18.52 3.20
CA VAL A 284 13.14 18.99 2.02
C VAL A 284 14.65 19.03 2.27
N PRO A 285 15.18 19.61 3.38
CA PRO A 285 16.60 19.57 3.68
C PRO A 285 17.16 18.16 3.83
N LYS A 286 16.39 17.24 4.42
CA LYS A 286 16.75 15.83 4.55
C LYS A 286 16.91 15.17 3.19
N PHE A 287 15.92 15.35 2.30
CA PHE A 287 16.00 14.86 0.93
C PHE A 287 17.21 15.42 0.18
N ILE A 288 17.42 16.75 0.24
CA ILE A 288 18.54 17.43 -0.41
C ILE A 288 19.88 16.86 0.06
N ALA A 289 20.04 16.64 1.38
CA ALA A 289 21.26 16.07 1.94
C ALA A 289 21.53 14.65 1.42
N ILE A 290 20.53 13.80 1.42
CA ILE A 290 20.62 12.42 0.92
C ILE A 290 20.89 12.41 -0.59
N ALA A 291 20.18 13.22 -1.36
CA ALA A 291 20.40 13.37 -2.79
C ALA A 291 21.83 13.86 -3.08
N HIS A 292 22.35 14.83 -2.32
CA HIS A 292 23.71 15.32 -2.44
C HIS A 292 24.73 14.22 -2.16
N ILE A 293 24.57 13.46 -1.07
CA ILE A 293 25.48 12.38 -0.70
C ILE A 293 25.46 11.27 -1.76
N LEU A 294 24.28 10.83 -2.20
CA LEU A 294 24.15 9.68 -3.12
C LEU A 294 24.56 10.02 -4.55
N THR A 295 24.32 11.26 -5.01
CA THR A 295 24.86 11.75 -6.29
C THR A 295 26.38 11.77 -6.27
N ASN A 296 26.97 12.06 -5.10
CA ASN A 296 28.43 12.20 -4.90
C ASN A 296 29.01 11.03 -4.07
N ALA A 297 28.41 9.84 -4.18
CA ALA A 297 28.71 8.71 -3.29
C ALA A 297 30.21 8.40 -3.17
N LYS A 298 30.95 8.43 -4.28
CA LYS A 298 32.42 8.21 -4.29
C LYS A 298 33.18 9.26 -3.46
N ALA A 299 32.78 10.53 -3.55
CA ALA A 299 33.41 11.60 -2.77
C ALA A 299 33.20 11.43 -1.26
N TYR A 300 32.12 10.74 -0.87
CA TYR A 300 31.81 10.39 0.52
C TYR A 300 32.34 9.00 0.93
N GLY A 301 33.07 8.29 0.05
CA GLY A 301 33.54 6.93 0.30
C GLY A 301 32.39 5.93 0.48
N ILE A 302 31.35 6.06 -0.35
CA ILE A 302 30.21 5.16 -0.40
C ILE A 302 30.22 4.43 -1.74
N GLU A 303 30.26 3.10 -1.70
CA GLU A 303 30.08 2.24 -2.85
C GLU A 303 28.59 1.88 -2.96
N LEU A 304 27.95 2.39 -4.00
CA LEU A 304 26.54 2.07 -4.24
C LEU A 304 26.42 0.69 -4.92
N PRO A 305 25.38 -0.11 -4.57
CA PRO A 305 25.12 -1.36 -5.26
C PRO A 305 24.83 -1.10 -6.74
N GLU A 306 25.30 -2.01 -7.58
CA GLU A 306 24.92 -2.03 -8.98
C GLU A 306 23.41 -2.20 -9.13
N TYR A 307 22.86 -1.71 -10.25
CA TYR A 307 21.47 -1.99 -10.57
C TYR A 307 21.35 -3.45 -10.98
N GLU A 308 20.33 -4.13 -10.46
CA GLU A 308 19.91 -5.37 -11.08
C GLU A 308 19.49 -5.05 -12.52
N SER A 309 20.13 -5.74 -13.44
CA SER A 309 20.01 -5.47 -14.86
C SER A 309 18.59 -5.73 -15.39
N GLU A 310 18.38 -5.44 -16.65
CA GLU A 310 17.17 -5.51 -17.47
C GLU A 310 16.26 -6.75 -17.27
N ALA A 311 16.75 -7.82 -16.64
CA ALA A 311 15.99 -9.06 -16.41
C ALA A 311 14.67 -8.83 -15.65
N HIS A 312 14.65 -7.90 -14.70
CA HIS A 312 13.42 -7.53 -13.97
C HIS A 312 12.58 -6.46 -14.70
N GLN A 313 13.02 -5.99 -15.86
CA GLN A 313 12.27 -5.07 -16.71
C GLN A 313 11.73 -5.75 -17.98
N ASN A 314 12.18 -6.97 -18.26
CA ASN A 314 11.69 -7.75 -19.42
C ASN A 314 10.38 -8.46 -19.08
N PHE A 315 9.34 -7.66 -18.81
CA PHE A 315 7.98 -8.16 -18.61
C PHE A 315 7.01 -7.53 -19.61
N THR A 316 5.90 -8.21 -19.83
CA THR A 316 4.74 -7.68 -20.54
C THR A 316 3.52 -7.67 -19.62
N VAL A 317 2.47 -6.92 -20.03
CA VAL A 317 1.23 -6.80 -19.27
C VAL A 317 0.10 -7.50 -20.00
N LEU A 318 -0.37 -8.61 -19.46
CA LEU A 318 -1.52 -9.33 -19.95
C LEU A 318 -2.79 -8.83 -19.25
N GLN A 319 -3.76 -8.31 -20.02
CA GLN A 319 -5.04 -7.87 -19.46
C GLN A 319 -5.92 -9.06 -19.13
N VAL A 320 -6.24 -9.26 -17.86
CA VAL A 320 -7.07 -10.36 -17.38
C VAL A 320 -8.30 -9.83 -16.61
N ASN A 321 -9.39 -10.57 -16.64
CA ASN A 321 -10.62 -10.26 -15.90
C ASN A 321 -11.15 -11.48 -15.12
N ARG A 322 -10.34 -12.53 -15.06
CA ARG A 322 -10.65 -13.81 -14.40
C ARG A 322 -9.97 -13.83 -13.04
N ASN A 323 -10.62 -14.47 -12.06
CA ASN A 323 -10.05 -14.70 -10.74
C ASN A 323 -9.10 -15.91 -10.78
N MET A 324 -7.81 -15.70 -10.59
CA MET A 324 -6.76 -16.71 -10.80
C MET A 324 -5.66 -16.56 -9.77
N ASP A 325 -5.17 -17.68 -9.26
CA ASP A 325 -3.95 -17.75 -8.45
C ASP A 325 -2.72 -17.70 -9.36
N ILE A 326 -1.90 -16.65 -9.21
CA ILE A 326 -0.69 -16.48 -10.03
C ILE A 326 0.34 -17.58 -9.82
N SER A 327 0.31 -18.29 -8.66
CA SER A 327 1.21 -19.42 -8.42
C SER A 327 0.82 -20.62 -9.27
N MET A 328 -0.47 -20.84 -9.53
CA MET A 328 -0.93 -21.87 -10.44
C MET A 328 -0.59 -21.56 -11.89
N ILE A 329 -0.70 -20.29 -12.27
CA ILE A 329 -0.25 -19.84 -13.60
C ILE A 329 1.27 -20.06 -13.77
N ALA A 330 2.04 -19.70 -12.73
CA ALA A 330 3.48 -19.88 -12.71
C ALA A 330 3.87 -21.36 -12.88
N GLU A 331 3.21 -22.27 -12.14
CA GLU A 331 3.43 -23.71 -12.23
C GLU A 331 3.13 -24.26 -13.64
N LEU A 332 2.00 -23.86 -14.23
CA LEU A 332 1.60 -24.32 -15.56
C LEU A 332 2.44 -23.75 -16.70
N ALA A 333 2.96 -22.53 -16.54
CA ALA A 333 3.78 -21.85 -17.53
C ALA A 333 5.31 -22.05 -17.27
N GLU A 334 5.68 -22.88 -16.29
CA GLU A 334 7.07 -23.13 -15.89
C GLU A 334 7.85 -21.83 -15.53
N ILE A 335 7.13 -20.86 -14.97
CA ILE A 335 7.71 -19.60 -14.47
C ILE A 335 8.03 -19.76 -12.99
N ASP A 336 9.16 -19.22 -12.53
CA ASP A 336 9.43 -19.17 -11.08
C ASP A 336 8.36 -18.36 -10.35
N THR A 337 7.78 -18.95 -9.31
CA THR A 337 6.71 -18.33 -8.52
C THR A 337 7.16 -17.03 -7.83
N LYS A 338 8.45 -16.92 -7.47
CA LYS A 338 8.97 -15.69 -6.88
C LYS A 338 8.97 -14.57 -7.89
N THR A 339 9.34 -14.86 -9.13
CA THR A 339 9.27 -13.91 -10.27
C THR A 339 7.84 -13.43 -10.49
N MET A 340 6.85 -14.33 -10.53
CA MET A 340 5.44 -13.93 -10.67
C MET A 340 4.95 -13.04 -9.52
N LYS A 341 5.33 -13.35 -8.29
CA LYS A 341 4.99 -12.52 -7.11
C LYS A 341 5.71 -11.17 -7.13
N PHE A 342 6.97 -11.15 -7.52
CA PHE A 342 7.76 -9.92 -7.66
C PHE A 342 7.13 -8.97 -8.69
N LEU A 343 6.70 -9.49 -9.84
CA LEU A 343 6.07 -8.70 -10.89
C LEU A 343 4.64 -8.21 -10.53
N ASN A 344 3.97 -8.85 -9.55
CA ASN A 344 2.58 -8.56 -9.18
C ASN A 344 2.41 -8.31 -7.67
N PRO A 345 3.19 -7.43 -7.06
CA PRO A 345 3.20 -7.25 -5.60
C PRO A 345 1.92 -6.58 -5.07
N ALA A 346 1.12 -5.97 -5.94
CA ALA A 346 -0.17 -5.39 -5.59
C ALA A 346 -1.21 -6.43 -5.14
N LEU A 347 -1.07 -7.69 -5.54
CA LEU A 347 -2.02 -8.75 -5.24
C LEU A 347 -1.87 -9.24 -3.80
N LEU A 348 -2.78 -8.88 -2.91
CA LEU A 348 -2.71 -9.16 -1.47
C LEU A 348 -2.65 -10.67 -1.14
N TYR A 349 -3.22 -11.50 -1.98
CA TYR A 349 -3.28 -12.96 -1.81
C TYR A 349 -2.60 -13.72 -2.96
N GLY A 350 -1.91 -13.02 -3.85
CA GLY A 350 -1.40 -13.63 -5.08
C GLY A 350 -2.50 -14.10 -6.03
N VAL A 351 -3.67 -13.47 -5.96
CA VAL A 351 -4.87 -13.84 -6.74
C VAL A 351 -5.43 -12.61 -7.44
N THR A 352 -5.66 -12.70 -8.74
CA THR A 352 -6.26 -11.60 -9.51
C THR A 352 -7.72 -11.34 -9.10
N PRO A 353 -8.18 -10.07 -9.06
CA PRO A 353 -9.51 -9.73 -8.58
C PRO A 353 -10.62 -10.25 -9.51
N PRO A 354 -11.75 -10.75 -8.97
CA PRO A 354 -12.88 -11.21 -9.80
C PRO A 354 -13.61 -10.04 -10.46
N GLY A 355 -13.95 -10.18 -11.74
CA GLY A 355 -14.81 -9.23 -12.46
C GLY A 355 -14.19 -7.83 -12.67
N ILE A 356 -12.91 -7.66 -12.37
CA ILE A 356 -12.17 -6.41 -12.54
C ILE A 356 -11.02 -6.68 -13.52
N LYS A 357 -10.86 -5.80 -14.52
CA LYS A 357 -9.68 -5.86 -15.39
C LYS A 357 -8.42 -5.59 -14.58
N TYR A 358 -7.49 -6.51 -14.64
CA TYR A 358 -6.18 -6.41 -13.97
C TYR A 358 -5.06 -6.62 -15.00
N GLY A 359 -4.05 -5.77 -14.95
CA GLY A 359 -2.84 -5.92 -15.77
C GLY A 359 -1.87 -6.89 -15.10
N LEU A 360 -1.96 -8.17 -15.42
CA LEU A 360 -1.04 -9.18 -14.92
C LEU A 360 0.31 -9.03 -15.62
N ARG A 361 1.38 -8.73 -14.85
CA ARG A 361 2.74 -8.72 -15.36
C ARG A 361 3.32 -10.13 -15.36
N ILE A 362 3.89 -10.48 -16.47
CA ILE A 362 4.52 -11.78 -16.73
C ILE A 362 5.83 -11.58 -17.47
N PRO A 363 6.80 -12.49 -17.38
CA PRO A 363 7.99 -12.45 -18.25
C PRO A 363 7.57 -12.35 -19.73
N ALA A 364 8.23 -11.50 -20.49
CA ALA A 364 7.80 -11.20 -21.87
C ALA A 364 7.79 -12.45 -22.76
N GLU A 365 8.75 -13.34 -22.57
CA GLU A 365 8.89 -14.63 -23.28
C GLU A 365 7.76 -15.63 -22.98
N SER A 366 7.05 -15.44 -21.87
CA SER A 366 5.98 -16.36 -21.45
C SER A 366 4.59 -15.94 -21.95
N LEU A 367 4.48 -14.85 -22.72
CA LEU A 367 3.18 -14.25 -23.09
C LEU A 367 2.24 -15.27 -23.77
N GLU A 368 2.70 -15.95 -24.81
CA GLU A 368 1.85 -16.89 -25.56
C GLU A 368 1.38 -18.07 -24.71
N CYS A 369 2.28 -18.62 -23.89
CA CYS A 369 1.96 -19.72 -22.98
C CYS A 369 0.94 -19.30 -21.91
N VAL A 370 1.17 -18.17 -21.23
CA VAL A 370 0.27 -17.67 -20.19
C VAL A 370 -1.08 -17.26 -20.79
N GLN A 371 -1.09 -16.64 -21.98
CA GLN A 371 -2.33 -16.30 -22.67
C GLN A 371 -3.18 -17.56 -22.95
N ALA A 372 -2.57 -18.62 -23.46
CA ALA A 372 -3.26 -19.88 -23.73
C ALA A 372 -3.85 -20.51 -22.43
N ILE A 373 -3.08 -20.48 -21.33
CA ILE A 373 -3.54 -20.97 -20.02
C ILE A 373 -4.73 -20.14 -19.49
N VAL A 374 -4.67 -18.82 -19.62
CA VAL A 374 -5.73 -17.92 -19.16
C VAL A 374 -7.00 -18.05 -19.98
N ASP A 375 -6.89 -18.26 -21.28
CA ASP A 375 -8.03 -18.37 -22.19
C ASP A 375 -8.72 -19.73 -22.11
N ASP A 376 -8.01 -20.77 -21.70
CA ASP A 376 -8.61 -22.10 -21.49
C ASP A 376 -9.46 -22.10 -20.21
N LYS A 377 -10.78 -22.06 -20.41
CA LYS A 377 -11.78 -22.07 -19.32
C LYS A 377 -11.94 -23.43 -18.64
N SER A 378 -11.39 -24.50 -19.23
CA SER A 378 -11.39 -25.83 -18.62
C SER A 378 -10.35 -25.95 -17.51
N ILE A 379 -9.32 -25.08 -17.48
CA ILE A 379 -8.30 -25.02 -16.45
C ILE A 379 -8.82 -24.24 -15.25
N PHE A 380 -8.88 -24.89 -14.09
CA PHE A 380 -9.24 -24.24 -12.81
C PHE A 380 -8.00 -23.60 -12.20
N LEU A 381 -7.93 -22.27 -12.26
CA LEU A 381 -6.79 -21.47 -11.79
C LEU A 381 -6.98 -20.88 -10.38
N LEU A 382 -7.93 -21.40 -9.60
CA LEU A 382 -8.16 -20.98 -8.22
C LEU A 382 -8.60 -22.17 -7.38
N LYS A 383 -7.97 -22.35 -6.23
CA LYS A 383 -8.35 -23.37 -5.25
C LYS A 383 -9.43 -22.84 -4.31
N PHE A 384 -10.36 -23.72 -3.94
CA PHE A 384 -11.42 -23.42 -2.98
C PHE A 384 -11.54 -24.50 -1.92
N HIS A 385 -11.75 -24.08 -0.67
CA HIS A 385 -12.29 -24.95 0.34
C HIS A 385 -13.80 -25.14 0.11
N ARG A 386 -14.24 -26.38 0.10
CA ARG A 386 -15.69 -26.72 0.07
C ARG A 386 -16.17 -26.84 1.49
N TYR A 387 -17.01 -25.92 1.95
CA TYR A 387 -17.52 -25.92 3.30
C TYR A 387 -19.04 -26.12 3.34
N LYS A 388 -19.50 -27.14 4.10
CA LYS A 388 -20.93 -27.40 4.32
C LYS A 388 -21.39 -26.64 5.55
N ILE A 389 -22.29 -25.68 5.36
CA ILE A 389 -22.83 -24.80 6.41
C ILE A 389 -23.47 -25.65 7.51
N LYS A 390 -23.09 -25.37 8.75
CA LYS A 390 -23.60 -26.01 9.97
C LYS A 390 -24.49 -25.03 10.74
N SER A 391 -25.27 -25.56 11.69
CA SER A 391 -26.07 -24.72 12.58
C SER A 391 -25.17 -23.81 13.42
N GLY A 392 -25.53 -22.53 13.52
CA GLY A 392 -24.76 -21.52 14.24
C GLY A 392 -23.58 -20.89 13.47
N ASP A 393 -23.33 -21.30 12.22
CA ASP A 393 -22.34 -20.66 11.39
C ASP A 393 -22.76 -19.27 10.94
N ASN A 394 -21.78 -18.39 10.77
CA ASN A 394 -21.93 -17.12 10.09
C ASN A 394 -20.70 -16.87 9.19
N LEU A 395 -20.88 -16.07 8.14
CA LEU A 395 -19.79 -15.82 7.19
C LEU A 395 -18.62 -15.09 7.82
N SER A 396 -18.81 -14.24 8.85
CA SER A 396 -17.73 -13.52 9.52
C SER A 396 -16.76 -14.47 10.24
N THR A 397 -17.32 -15.48 10.93
CA THR A 397 -16.50 -16.51 11.61
C THR A 397 -15.74 -17.36 10.59
N LEU A 398 -16.40 -17.78 9.51
CA LEU A 398 -15.76 -18.55 8.44
C LEU A 398 -14.68 -17.73 7.76
N ALA A 399 -14.95 -16.47 7.43
CA ALA A 399 -13.99 -15.54 6.82
C ALA A 399 -12.74 -15.38 7.69
N LYS A 400 -12.91 -15.16 9.00
CA LYS A 400 -11.81 -15.05 9.96
C LYS A 400 -10.97 -16.34 10.02
N HIS A 401 -11.63 -17.51 10.05
CA HIS A 401 -10.94 -18.80 10.11
C HIS A 401 -10.09 -19.06 8.87
N TYR A 402 -10.67 -18.84 7.68
CA TYR A 402 -9.99 -19.09 6.41
C TYR A 402 -9.09 -17.93 5.95
N GLY A 403 -9.03 -16.82 6.69
CA GLY A 403 -8.17 -15.66 6.37
C GLY A 403 -8.63 -14.91 5.12
N VAL A 404 -9.95 -14.85 4.88
CA VAL A 404 -10.58 -14.16 3.75
C VAL A 404 -11.60 -13.14 4.26
N SER A 405 -12.09 -12.24 3.38
CA SER A 405 -13.20 -11.36 3.75
C SER A 405 -14.57 -12.03 3.51
N VAL A 406 -15.60 -11.54 4.19
CA VAL A 406 -17.00 -11.97 3.93
C VAL A 406 -17.35 -11.71 2.47
N LYS A 407 -16.89 -10.58 1.91
CA LYS A 407 -17.12 -10.23 0.52
C LYS A 407 -16.51 -11.27 -0.44
N MET A 408 -15.30 -11.76 -0.18
CA MET A 408 -14.67 -12.81 -0.99
C MET A 408 -15.48 -14.10 -0.99
N ILE A 409 -16.07 -14.47 0.15
CA ILE A 409 -16.96 -15.62 0.23
C ILE A 409 -18.24 -15.36 -0.57
N THR A 410 -18.83 -14.18 -0.49
CA THR A 410 -20.06 -13.85 -1.24
C THR A 410 -19.81 -13.77 -2.74
N ASP A 411 -18.68 -13.22 -3.17
CA ASP A 411 -18.29 -13.16 -4.58
C ASP A 411 -18.10 -14.57 -5.18
N ALA A 412 -17.53 -15.49 -4.39
CA ALA A 412 -17.37 -16.90 -4.79
C ALA A 412 -18.68 -17.71 -4.77
N ASN A 413 -19.76 -17.16 -4.18
CA ASN A 413 -21.05 -17.83 -4.03
C ASN A 413 -22.21 -16.92 -4.44
N PRO A 414 -22.42 -16.65 -5.74
CA PRO A 414 -23.48 -15.79 -6.20
C PRO A 414 -24.86 -16.20 -5.63
N GLY A 415 -25.59 -15.23 -5.09
CA GLY A 415 -26.91 -15.46 -4.48
C GLY A 415 -26.91 -15.95 -3.04
N ILE A 416 -25.74 -16.07 -2.39
CA ILE A 416 -25.68 -16.31 -0.95
C ILE A 416 -26.19 -15.06 -0.19
N LYS A 417 -27.03 -15.30 0.82
CA LYS A 417 -27.49 -14.23 1.72
C LYS A 417 -26.70 -14.31 3.03
N PRO A 418 -25.80 -13.35 3.35
CA PRO A 418 -24.95 -13.41 4.54
C PRO A 418 -25.72 -13.58 5.86
N ASN A 419 -26.89 -12.98 5.95
CA ASN A 419 -27.75 -13.00 7.15
C ASN A 419 -28.75 -14.15 7.18
N ALA A 420 -28.76 -15.02 6.13
CA ALA A 420 -29.72 -16.12 6.01
C ALA A 420 -29.03 -17.35 5.38
N LEU A 421 -28.02 -17.89 6.06
CA LEU A 421 -27.31 -19.05 5.61
C LEU A 421 -28.18 -20.30 5.69
N GLN A 422 -28.21 -21.06 4.61
CA GLN A 422 -28.97 -22.34 4.54
C GLN A 422 -28.07 -23.46 5.11
N ILE A 423 -28.50 -24.03 6.25
CA ILE A 423 -27.82 -25.18 6.86
C ILE A 423 -27.80 -26.35 5.86
N GLY A 424 -26.64 -27.00 5.74
CA GLY A 424 -26.46 -28.13 4.81
C GLY A 424 -26.03 -27.73 3.40
N LYS A 425 -26.17 -26.43 3.01
CA LYS A 425 -25.66 -25.94 1.73
C LYS A 425 -24.14 -25.91 1.74
N THR A 426 -23.53 -26.35 0.65
CA THR A 426 -22.08 -26.23 0.46
C THR A 426 -21.77 -24.89 -0.17
N ILE A 427 -20.80 -24.17 0.40
CA ILE A 427 -20.24 -22.94 -0.13
C ILE A 427 -18.78 -23.11 -0.51
N LEU A 428 -18.30 -22.27 -1.42
CA LEU A 428 -16.91 -22.19 -1.84
C LEU A 428 -16.23 -21.04 -1.09
N ILE A 429 -15.10 -21.32 -0.46
CA ILE A 429 -14.29 -20.34 0.25
C ILE A 429 -12.92 -20.30 -0.43
N PRO A 430 -12.46 -19.15 -0.95
CA PRO A 430 -11.15 -19.06 -1.59
C PRO A 430 -10.04 -19.59 -0.68
N ALA A 431 -9.17 -20.45 -1.23
CA ALA A 431 -8.11 -21.12 -0.48
C ALA A 431 -6.76 -20.46 -0.76
N PHE A 432 -6.44 -19.40 -0.01
CA PHE A 432 -5.17 -18.65 -0.12
C PHE A 432 -4.10 -19.17 0.84
N LYS A 433 -4.49 -20.02 1.78
CA LYS A 433 -3.62 -20.65 2.78
C LYS A 433 -4.08 -22.07 3.01
N ASP A 434 -3.14 -22.95 3.34
CA ASP A 434 -3.46 -24.26 3.90
C ASP A 434 -3.97 -24.06 5.33
N VAL A 435 -5.28 -24.18 5.49
CA VAL A 435 -5.96 -24.06 6.78
C VAL A 435 -6.77 -25.33 6.99
N ALA A 436 -6.68 -25.89 8.18
CA ALA A 436 -7.52 -27.03 8.54
C ALA A 436 -9.01 -26.69 8.36
N PRO A 437 -9.85 -27.67 7.97
CA PRO A 437 -11.29 -27.43 7.83
C PRO A 437 -11.90 -26.84 9.10
N TYR A 438 -12.74 -25.83 8.98
CA TYR A 438 -13.43 -25.24 10.11
C TYR A 438 -14.28 -26.29 10.82
N ALA A 439 -13.96 -26.59 12.07
CA ALA A 439 -14.63 -27.62 12.85
C ALA A 439 -16.08 -27.24 13.24
N GLY A 440 -16.46 -25.95 13.03
CA GLY A 440 -17.67 -25.37 13.58
C GLY A 440 -17.39 -24.76 14.96
N LYS A 441 -18.35 -24.01 15.48
CA LYS A 441 -18.33 -23.74 16.92
C LYS A 441 -18.38 -25.12 17.59
N SER A 442 -17.37 -25.48 18.39
CA SER A 442 -17.49 -26.66 19.24
C SER A 442 -18.80 -26.49 20.00
N LYS A 443 -19.68 -27.48 19.97
CA LYS A 443 -20.71 -27.54 20.99
C LYS A 443 -19.94 -27.44 22.29
N ALA A 444 -20.28 -26.44 23.10
CA ALA A 444 -19.69 -26.26 24.40
C ALA A 444 -19.50 -27.64 25.03
N SER A 445 -18.30 -27.90 25.48
CA SER A 445 -17.89 -29.12 26.16
C SER A 445 -19.01 -29.53 27.11
N GLY A 446 -19.77 -30.58 26.83
CA GLY A 446 -20.75 -31.26 27.67
C GLY A 446 -21.40 -30.53 28.86
N VAL A 447 -21.17 -29.24 28.99
CA VAL A 447 -21.68 -28.38 30.07
C VAL A 447 -23.17 -28.15 29.82
N ASN A 448 -23.96 -28.61 30.77
CA ASN A 448 -25.42 -28.46 30.72
C ASN A 448 -25.82 -27.03 31.20
N TYR A 449 -26.17 -26.16 30.25
CA TYR A 449 -26.67 -24.80 30.50
C TYR A 449 -28.16 -24.78 30.88
N GLY A 450 -28.57 -25.69 31.78
CA GLY A 450 -29.91 -25.75 32.29
C GLY A 450 -30.19 -24.79 33.49
N GLY A 451 -29.15 -24.12 33.97
CA GLY A 451 -29.28 -23.13 35.05
C GLY A 451 -29.65 -21.73 34.50
N SER A 452 -30.13 -20.88 35.41
CA SER A 452 -30.42 -19.48 35.10
C SER A 452 -29.74 -18.55 36.09
N TYR A 453 -29.26 -17.40 35.58
CA TYR A 453 -28.65 -16.36 36.40
C TYR A 453 -29.20 -15.00 36.00
N THR A 454 -29.70 -14.26 37.02
CA THR A 454 -30.14 -12.89 36.79
C THR A 454 -28.99 -11.92 37.01
N VAL A 455 -28.68 -11.15 35.96
CA VAL A 455 -27.59 -10.16 35.96
C VAL A 455 -27.82 -9.11 37.05
N LYS A 456 -26.82 -8.89 37.87
CA LYS A 456 -26.81 -7.88 38.95
C LYS A 456 -26.02 -6.66 38.50
N LYS A 457 -26.20 -5.55 39.24
CA LYS A 457 -25.46 -4.32 39.01
C LYS A 457 -23.94 -4.57 39.13
N GLY A 458 -23.19 -4.20 38.08
CA GLY A 458 -21.73 -4.39 38.00
C GLY A 458 -21.30 -5.73 37.39
N ASP A 459 -22.22 -6.63 37.04
CA ASP A 459 -21.89 -7.86 36.34
C ASP A 459 -21.50 -7.59 34.86
N ASN A 460 -20.54 -8.35 34.41
CA ASN A 460 -20.18 -8.47 33.01
C ASN A 460 -20.04 -9.95 32.59
N LEU A 461 -20.03 -10.23 31.31
CA LEU A 461 -19.94 -11.62 30.81
C LEU A 461 -18.72 -12.37 31.35
N TRP A 462 -17.58 -11.69 31.47
CA TRP A 462 -16.35 -12.30 31.96
C TRP A 462 -16.49 -12.72 33.45
N ASN A 463 -16.99 -11.82 34.34
CA ASN A 463 -17.17 -12.14 35.76
C ASN A 463 -18.15 -13.30 35.97
N ILE A 464 -19.22 -13.34 35.13
CA ILE A 464 -20.22 -14.42 35.22
C ILE A 464 -19.60 -15.73 34.71
N SER A 465 -18.85 -15.71 33.62
CA SER A 465 -18.21 -16.92 33.06
C SER A 465 -17.21 -17.53 34.07
N GLN A 466 -16.41 -16.69 34.75
CA GLN A 466 -15.49 -17.14 35.78
C GLN A 466 -16.25 -17.80 36.99
N ARG A 467 -17.37 -17.26 37.35
CA ARG A 467 -18.21 -17.82 38.48
C ARG A 467 -18.73 -19.22 38.14
N TYR A 468 -19.01 -19.48 36.88
CA TYR A 468 -19.54 -20.77 36.43
C TYR A 468 -18.49 -21.68 35.80
N GLY A 469 -17.22 -21.29 35.82
CA GLY A 469 -16.10 -22.11 35.33
C GLY A 469 -16.14 -22.40 33.82
N VAL A 470 -16.71 -21.48 33.01
CA VAL A 470 -16.82 -21.62 31.56
C VAL A 470 -16.09 -20.49 30.83
N GLN A 471 -15.81 -20.69 29.56
CA GLN A 471 -15.23 -19.61 28.74
C GLN A 471 -16.28 -18.52 28.48
N VAL A 472 -15.82 -17.27 28.44
CA VAL A 472 -16.73 -16.13 28.24
C VAL A 472 -17.41 -16.20 26.87
N GLU A 473 -16.71 -16.72 25.86
CA GLU A 473 -17.22 -16.96 24.52
C GLU A 473 -18.35 -17.99 24.48
N GLU A 474 -18.25 -19.05 25.30
CA GLU A 474 -19.26 -20.07 25.43
C GLU A 474 -20.54 -19.54 26.09
N LEU A 475 -20.36 -18.80 27.19
CA LEU A 475 -21.48 -18.16 27.89
C LEU A 475 -22.19 -17.15 26.99
N ALA A 476 -21.42 -16.33 26.26
CA ALA A 476 -21.97 -15.36 25.30
C ALA A 476 -22.74 -16.03 24.16
N ALA A 477 -22.18 -17.10 23.59
CA ALA A 477 -22.78 -17.87 22.49
C ALA A 477 -24.08 -18.54 22.90
N GLU A 478 -24.13 -19.17 24.10
CA GLU A 478 -25.33 -19.85 24.60
C GLU A 478 -26.48 -18.87 24.87
N ASN A 479 -26.15 -17.62 25.18
CA ASN A 479 -27.10 -16.56 25.46
C ASN A 479 -27.37 -15.61 24.28
N ASN A 480 -26.77 -15.86 23.11
CA ASN A 480 -26.86 -15.00 21.92
C ASN A 480 -26.49 -13.53 22.23
N ILE A 481 -25.37 -13.34 22.93
CA ILE A 481 -24.88 -12.02 23.36
C ILE A 481 -23.54 -11.78 22.64
N ASP A 482 -23.32 -10.55 22.15
CA ASP A 482 -22.01 -10.13 21.66
C ASP A 482 -21.04 -10.00 22.85
N LEU A 483 -19.77 -10.38 22.66
CA LEU A 483 -18.72 -10.33 23.71
C LEU A 483 -18.53 -8.93 24.30
N ASN A 484 -18.75 -7.89 23.49
CA ASN A 484 -18.62 -6.49 23.88
C ASN A 484 -19.96 -5.86 24.31
N ALA A 485 -21.05 -6.65 24.37
CA ALA A 485 -22.35 -6.12 24.76
C ALA A 485 -22.41 -5.80 26.25
N THR A 486 -22.91 -4.62 26.55
CA THR A 486 -23.22 -4.24 27.94
C THR A 486 -24.40 -5.06 28.46
N LEU A 487 -24.18 -5.78 29.55
CA LEU A 487 -25.25 -6.53 30.19
C LEU A 487 -26.18 -5.57 30.99
N ARG A 488 -27.47 -5.67 30.73
CA ARG A 488 -28.47 -4.93 31.50
C ARG A 488 -28.80 -5.67 32.80
N GLU A 489 -28.83 -4.96 33.93
CA GLU A 489 -29.30 -5.49 35.21
C GLU A 489 -30.70 -6.06 35.05
N GLY A 490 -30.98 -7.20 35.70
CA GLY A 490 -32.24 -7.92 35.60
C GLY A 490 -32.35 -8.87 34.37
N ARG A 491 -31.41 -8.83 33.39
CA ARG A 491 -31.41 -9.81 32.30
C ARG A 491 -31.13 -11.20 32.84
N VAL A 492 -31.90 -12.18 32.39
CA VAL A 492 -31.69 -13.60 32.75
C VAL A 492 -30.81 -14.24 31.72
N LEU A 493 -29.71 -14.87 32.17
CA LEU A 493 -28.77 -15.63 31.33
C LEU A 493 -28.91 -17.13 31.61
N LYS A 494 -28.78 -17.94 30.59
CA LYS A 494 -28.54 -19.37 30.75
C LYS A 494 -27.11 -19.58 31.21
N VAL A 495 -26.95 -20.37 32.25
CA VAL A 495 -25.67 -20.67 32.89
C VAL A 495 -25.57 -22.17 33.15
N PRO A 496 -24.34 -22.72 33.29
CA PRO A 496 -24.17 -24.11 33.70
C PRO A 496 -24.89 -24.44 35.01
N ILE A 497 -25.43 -25.65 35.07
CA ILE A 497 -25.87 -26.20 36.37
C ILE A 497 -24.61 -26.56 37.13
N LEU A 498 -24.34 -25.87 38.25
CA LEU A 498 -23.28 -26.25 39.18
C LEU A 498 -23.69 -27.56 39.84
N SER A 499 -22.98 -28.66 39.56
CA SER A 499 -23.08 -29.89 40.31
C SER A 499 -22.58 -29.56 41.74
N ILE A 500 -23.45 -29.62 42.72
CA ILE A 500 -23.05 -29.55 44.11
C ILE A 500 -22.43 -30.91 44.40
N GLU A 501 -21.07 -30.97 44.48
CA GLU A 501 -20.36 -32.10 45.10
C GLU A 501 -20.36 -31.92 46.61
#